data_7206033ccf5520946f026319f5eea7ed
#
_entry.id   7206033ccf5520946f026319f5eea7ed
#
_cell.length_a   1.000
_cell.length_b   1.000
_cell.length_c   1.000
_cell.angle_alpha   90.00
_cell.angle_beta   90.00
_cell.angle_gamma   90.00
#
_symmetry.space_group_name_H-M   'P 1'
#
loop_
_entity.id
_entity.type
_entity.pdbx_description
1 polymer ?
#
loop_
_entity_poly.entity_id
_entity_poly.type
_entity_poly.pdbx_seq_one_letter_code
_entity_poly.pdbx_strand_id
1 'polypeptide(L)'
;MKDIELLHLLETNARLSTRDLSDILLEEEEQIQQRMESLEKRKIICGYHTVINWDKASRNRQVMAIIEVGVTPQRDYGYDKIARTIARYPEVDTMYLLSGKSEFMCMVYGKSMYDVASF
;
A
#
# COMPACT_ATOMS: atom_id res chain seq x y z
N MET A 1 0.78 -22.30 10.66
CA MET A 1 1.63 -22.41 9.47
C MET A 1 2.82 -21.49 9.58
N LYS A 2 3.97 -22.02 9.28
CA LYS A 2 5.24 -21.29 9.43
C LYS A 2 5.33 -20.04 8.55
N ASP A 3 4.71 -20.05 7.36
CA ASP A 3 4.71 -18.90 6.48
C ASP A 3 3.93 -17.72 7.08
N ILE A 4 2.87 -17.98 7.80
CA ILE A 4 2.08 -16.94 8.46
C ILE A 4 2.89 -16.24 9.53
N GLU A 5 3.65 -17.00 10.32
CA GLU A 5 4.54 -16.42 11.35
C GLU A 5 5.62 -15.54 10.72
N LEU A 6 6.23 -16.01 9.63
CA LEU A 6 7.21 -15.24 8.87
C LEU A 6 6.62 -13.93 8.33
N LEU A 7 5.42 -14.00 7.77
CA LEU A 7 4.74 -12.83 7.24
C LEU A 7 4.40 -11.81 8.33
N HIS A 8 3.94 -12.26 9.48
CA HIS A 8 3.66 -11.36 10.61
C HIS A 8 4.92 -10.65 11.12
N LEU A 9 6.05 -11.36 11.17
CA LEU A 9 7.31 -10.75 11.59
C LEU A 9 7.75 -9.67 10.58
N LEU A 10 7.68 -9.97 9.30
CA LEU A 10 8.05 -9.01 8.25
C LEU A 10 7.08 -7.83 8.16
N GLU A 11 5.81 -8.05 8.43
CA GLU A 11 4.83 -6.97 8.47
C GLU A 11 5.16 -5.96 9.56
N THR A 12 5.64 -6.45 10.71
CA THR A 12 6.03 -5.59 11.83
C THR A 12 7.37 -4.91 11.59
N ASN A 13 8.33 -5.62 11.02
CA ASN A 13 9.66 -5.09 10.73
C ASN A 13 10.21 -5.70 9.45
N ALA A 14 10.08 -4.96 8.36
CA ALA A 14 10.51 -5.40 7.03
C ALA A 14 12.04 -5.50 6.90
N ARG A 15 12.81 -4.99 7.86
CA ARG A 15 14.28 -5.01 7.82
C ARG A 15 14.89 -6.22 8.50
N LEU A 16 14.08 -7.13 9.04
CA LEU A 16 14.60 -8.37 9.60
C LEU A 16 15.37 -9.14 8.52
N SER A 17 16.62 -9.49 8.82
CA SER A 17 17.44 -10.28 7.92
C SER A 17 17.02 -11.74 7.98
N THR A 18 17.49 -12.52 6.98
CA THR A 18 17.25 -13.97 7.00
C THR A 18 17.85 -14.61 8.25
N ARG A 19 18.96 -14.07 8.75
CA ARG A 19 19.57 -14.54 10.00
C ARG A 19 18.69 -14.24 11.21
N ASP A 20 18.15 -13.01 11.28
CA ASP A 20 17.23 -12.64 12.36
C ASP A 20 16.00 -13.54 12.37
N LEU A 21 15.43 -13.79 11.22
CA LEU A 21 14.28 -14.66 11.07
C LEU A 21 14.61 -16.11 11.42
N SER A 22 15.80 -16.57 11.05
CA SER A 22 16.29 -17.89 11.43
C SER A 22 16.37 -18.06 12.93
N ASP A 23 16.88 -17.06 13.62
CA ASP A 23 17.01 -17.08 15.09
C ASP A 23 15.63 -17.05 15.77
N ILE A 24 14.72 -16.26 15.26
CA ILE A 24 13.37 -16.11 15.85
C ILE A 24 12.52 -17.36 15.62
N LEU A 25 12.53 -17.89 14.39
CA LEU A 25 11.70 -19.02 13.99
C LEU A 25 12.34 -20.37 14.25
N LEU A 26 13.60 -20.38 14.68
CA LEU A 26 14.37 -21.61 14.94
C LEU A 26 14.44 -22.51 13.70
N GLU A 27 14.69 -21.91 12.56
CA GLU A 27 14.86 -22.60 11.28
C GLU A 27 16.17 -22.17 10.61
N GLU A 28 16.67 -22.99 9.69
CA GLU A 28 17.89 -22.66 8.97
C GLU A 28 17.70 -21.47 8.02
N GLU A 29 18.72 -20.62 7.90
CA GLU A 29 18.70 -19.44 7.04
C GLU A 29 18.34 -19.79 5.58
N GLU A 30 18.88 -20.88 5.09
CA GLU A 30 18.63 -21.32 3.74
C GLU A 30 17.15 -21.61 3.48
N GLN A 31 16.49 -22.24 4.45
CA GLN A 31 15.05 -22.51 4.38
C GLN A 31 14.24 -21.22 4.44
N ILE A 32 14.63 -20.28 5.29
CA ILE A 32 13.99 -18.97 5.38
C ILE A 32 14.10 -18.25 4.05
N GLN A 33 15.29 -18.24 3.45
CA GLN A 33 15.53 -17.57 2.17
C GLN A 33 14.68 -18.18 1.06
N GLN A 34 14.60 -19.50 0.99
CA GLN A 34 13.77 -20.18 -0.01
C GLN A 34 12.29 -19.86 0.15
N ARG A 35 11.80 -19.78 1.38
CA ARG A 35 10.41 -19.41 1.64
C ARG A 35 10.12 -17.97 1.27
N MET A 36 11.04 -17.05 1.58
CA MET A 36 10.88 -15.65 1.18
C MET A 36 10.84 -15.49 -0.34
N GLU A 37 11.74 -16.16 -1.04
CA GLU A 37 11.74 -16.13 -2.51
C GLU A 37 10.45 -16.68 -3.09
N SER A 38 9.92 -17.77 -2.51
CA SER A 38 8.65 -18.35 -2.93
C SER A 38 7.49 -17.38 -2.70
N LEU A 39 7.44 -16.73 -1.54
CA LEU A 39 6.39 -15.77 -1.19
C LEU A 39 6.44 -14.54 -2.09
N GLU A 40 7.62 -14.06 -2.44
CA GLU A 40 7.81 -12.96 -3.38
C GLU A 40 7.39 -13.34 -4.79
N LYS A 41 7.77 -14.54 -5.24
CA LYS A 41 7.44 -15.03 -6.57
C LYS A 41 5.93 -15.21 -6.75
N ARG A 42 5.25 -15.70 -5.72
CA ARG A 42 3.79 -15.87 -5.71
C ARG A 42 3.03 -14.56 -5.48
N LYS A 43 3.73 -13.45 -5.31
CA LYS A 43 3.14 -12.13 -5.02
C LYS A 43 2.35 -12.07 -3.70
N ILE A 44 2.66 -12.96 -2.79
CA ILE A 44 2.13 -12.86 -1.41
C ILE A 44 2.88 -11.73 -0.70
N ILE A 45 4.21 -11.69 -0.85
CA ILE A 45 4.99 -10.50 -0.50
C ILE A 45 5.07 -9.65 -1.78
N CYS A 46 4.40 -8.51 -1.77
CA CYS A 46 4.34 -7.62 -2.93
C CYS A 46 5.47 -6.59 -2.95
N GLY A 47 6.14 -6.41 -1.84
CA GLY A 47 7.24 -5.45 -1.72
C GLY A 47 7.53 -5.13 -0.27
N TYR A 48 8.52 -4.29 -0.08
CA TYR A 48 8.93 -3.79 1.24
C TYR A 48 8.92 -2.28 1.19
N HIS A 49 8.48 -1.63 2.25
CA HIS A 49 8.49 -0.19 2.26
C HIS A 49 8.83 0.37 3.64
N THR A 50 9.33 1.57 3.63
CA THR A 50 9.73 2.28 4.83
C THR A 50 8.70 3.36 5.15
N VAL A 51 8.29 3.42 6.41
CA VAL A 51 7.43 4.50 6.89
C VAL A 51 8.32 5.70 7.20
N ILE A 52 8.06 6.82 6.53
CA ILE A 52 8.91 8.00 6.61
C ILE A 52 8.12 9.19 7.14
N ASN A 53 8.69 9.88 8.11
CA ASN A 53 8.15 11.16 8.55
C ASN A 53 8.73 12.26 7.65
N TRP A 54 8.00 12.57 6.60
CA TRP A 54 8.42 13.57 5.60
C TRP A 54 8.51 14.99 6.16
N ASP A 55 7.77 15.29 7.21
CA ASP A 55 7.85 16.58 7.85
C ASP A 55 9.23 16.82 8.46
N LYS A 56 9.87 15.76 8.96
CA LYS A 56 11.22 15.84 9.53
C LYS A 56 12.31 15.65 8.49
N ALA A 57 12.03 14.94 7.42
CA ALA A 57 13.03 14.53 6.43
C ALA A 57 13.25 15.58 5.35
N SER A 58 12.25 16.39 5.04
CA SER A 58 12.29 17.31 3.91
C SER A 58 11.66 18.65 4.28
N ARG A 59 12.22 19.74 3.70
CA ARG A 59 11.61 21.07 3.77
C ARG A 59 10.42 21.20 2.84
N ASN A 60 10.35 20.34 1.82
CA ASN A 60 9.23 20.29 0.89
C ASN A 60 8.20 19.31 1.44
N ARG A 61 7.27 19.83 2.22
CA ARG A 61 6.20 19.01 2.79
C ARG A 61 5.26 18.52 1.72
N GLN A 62 5.00 17.23 1.73
CA GLN A 62 3.89 16.70 0.95
C GLN A 62 2.62 16.83 1.75
N VAL A 63 1.57 17.26 1.09
CA VAL A 63 0.24 17.32 1.67
C VAL A 63 -0.52 16.07 1.25
N MET A 64 -1.02 15.34 2.26
CA MET A 64 -1.91 14.22 2.03
C MET A 64 -3.33 14.67 2.31
N ALA A 65 -4.24 14.35 1.41
CA ALA A 65 -5.64 14.63 1.59
C ALA A 65 -6.46 13.37 1.35
N ILE A 66 -7.56 13.25 2.07
CA ILE A 66 -8.58 12.23 1.83
C ILE A 66 -9.71 12.92 1.10
N ILE A 67 -9.98 12.46 -0.11
CA ILE A 67 -11.01 13.06 -0.97
C ILE A 67 -12.11 12.03 -1.19
N GLU A 68 -13.34 12.41 -0.93
CA GLU A 68 -14.51 11.61 -1.27
C GLU A 68 -14.99 12.00 -2.67
N VAL A 69 -15.13 11.02 -3.53
CA VAL A 69 -15.59 11.22 -4.89
C VAL A 69 -16.95 10.56 -5.05
N GLY A 70 -17.98 11.37 -5.20
CA GLY A 70 -19.33 10.90 -5.50
C GLY A 70 -19.45 10.53 -6.96
N VAL A 71 -19.95 9.34 -7.24
CA VAL A 71 -20.14 8.86 -8.61
C VAL A 71 -21.55 8.32 -8.77
N THR A 72 -22.12 8.56 -9.95
CA THR A 72 -23.38 7.95 -10.36
C THR A 72 -23.04 6.88 -11.40
N PRO A 73 -23.22 5.60 -11.09
CA PRO A 73 -22.94 4.56 -12.08
C PRO A 73 -23.88 4.69 -13.25
N GLN A 74 -23.30 4.68 -14.45
CA GLN A 74 -24.09 4.68 -15.67
C GLN A 74 -24.26 3.24 -16.18
N ARG A 75 -25.24 3.05 -17.05
CA ARG A 75 -25.63 1.74 -17.55
C ARG A 75 -24.47 0.97 -18.18
N ASP A 76 -23.57 1.68 -18.88
CA ASP A 76 -22.42 1.07 -19.57
C ASP A 76 -21.12 1.21 -18.78
N TYR A 77 -21.14 1.87 -17.63
CA TYR A 77 -19.97 2.14 -16.81
C TYR A 77 -20.26 1.74 -15.37
N GLY A 78 -19.78 0.57 -14.98
CA GLY A 78 -19.82 0.14 -13.60
C GLY A 78 -18.77 0.85 -12.74
N TYR A 79 -18.84 0.63 -11.44
CA TYR A 79 -17.87 1.18 -10.50
C TYR A 79 -16.42 0.83 -10.85
N ASP A 80 -16.18 -0.37 -11.39
CA ASP A 80 -14.84 -0.84 -11.74
C ASP A 80 -14.16 0.05 -12.76
N LYS A 81 -14.90 0.50 -13.77
CA LYS A 81 -14.33 1.37 -14.81
C LYS A 81 -14.01 2.76 -14.27
N ILE A 82 -14.92 3.31 -13.46
CA ILE A 82 -14.71 4.62 -12.83
C ILE A 82 -13.51 4.53 -11.88
N ALA A 83 -13.44 3.47 -11.08
CA ALA A 83 -12.34 3.23 -10.16
C ALA A 83 -11.00 3.15 -10.88
N ARG A 84 -10.93 2.43 -12.00
CA ARG A 84 -9.70 2.32 -12.80
C ARG A 84 -9.27 3.67 -13.37
N THR A 85 -10.22 4.47 -13.81
CA THR A 85 -9.93 5.78 -14.35
C THR A 85 -9.33 6.70 -13.28
N ILE A 86 -9.92 6.72 -12.08
CA ILE A 86 -9.43 7.53 -10.96
C ILE A 86 -8.06 7.01 -10.49
N ALA A 87 -7.90 5.70 -10.39
CA ALA A 87 -6.66 5.08 -9.91
C ALA A 87 -5.47 5.32 -10.84
N ARG A 88 -5.70 5.71 -12.09
CA ARG A 88 -4.62 6.03 -13.04
C ARG A 88 -3.95 7.38 -12.79
N TYR A 89 -4.60 8.26 -12.02
CA TYR A 89 -3.97 9.54 -11.68
C TYR A 89 -2.79 9.30 -10.75
N PRO A 90 -1.61 9.85 -11.07
CA PRO A 90 -0.41 9.61 -10.26
C PRO A 90 -0.52 10.15 -8.84
N GLU A 91 -1.38 11.12 -8.60
CA GLU A 91 -1.60 11.71 -7.28
C GLU A 91 -2.34 10.77 -6.33
N VAL A 92 -3.06 9.78 -6.85
CA VAL A 92 -3.83 8.83 -6.04
C VAL A 92 -2.92 7.74 -5.50
N ASP A 93 -2.77 7.69 -4.19
CA ASP A 93 -2.00 6.66 -3.51
C ASP A 93 -2.85 5.41 -3.26
N THR A 94 -4.00 5.61 -2.68
CA THR A 94 -4.91 4.52 -2.30
C THR A 94 -6.34 4.94 -2.57
N MET A 95 -7.16 3.97 -2.93
CA MET A 95 -8.57 4.23 -3.17
C MET A 95 -9.43 3.14 -2.54
N TYR A 96 -10.52 3.53 -1.91
CA TYR A 96 -11.47 2.64 -1.27
C TYR A 96 -12.89 2.91 -1.77
N LEU A 97 -13.67 1.86 -1.94
CA LEU A 97 -15.11 1.98 -2.16
C LEU A 97 -15.80 2.02 -0.81
N LEU A 98 -16.59 3.08 -0.59
CA LEU A 98 -17.33 3.21 0.67
C LEU A 98 -18.60 2.35 0.64
N SER A 99 -18.79 1.56 1.69
CA SER A 99 -19.93 0.65 1.82
C SER A 99 -21.23 1.44 1.97
N GLY A 100 -22.24 1.03 1.21
CA GLY A 100 -23.58 1.62 1.27
C GLY A 100 -23.72 2.99 0.62
N LYS A 101 -22.67 3.48 -0.04
CA LYS A 101 -22.66 4.75 -0.76
C LYS A 101 -22.05 4.57 -2.14
N SER A 102 -22.52 5.40 -3.07
CA SER A 102 -21.94 5.42 -4.42
C SER A 102 -20.76 6.37 -4.46
N GLU A 103 -19.78 6.14 -3.56
CA GLU A 103 -18.66 7.05 -3.38
C GLU A 103 -17.36 6.28 -3.24
N PHE A 104 -16.28 6.88 -3.70
CA PHE A 104 -14.93 6.41 -3.46
C PHE A 104 -14.21 7.36 -2.51
N MET A 105 -13.37 6.80 -1.66
CA MET A 105 -12.45 7.56 -0.83
C MET A 105 -11.05 7.40 -1.40
N CYS A 106 -10.42 8.51 -1.76
CA CYS A 106 -9.07 8.52 -2.32
C CYS A 106 -8.10 9.19 -1.37
N MET A 107 -6.95 8.56 -1.15
CA MET A 107 -5.82 9.20 -0.49
C MET A 107 -4.92 9.80 -1.56
N VAL A 108 -4.77 11.12 -1.54
CA VAL A 108 -4.10 11.88 -2.59
C VAL A 108 -2.94 12.64 -1.98
N TYR A 109 -1.81 12.63 -2.67
CA TYR A 109 -0.62 13.40 -2.26
C TYR A 109 -0.37 14.55 -3.24
N GLY A 110 0.02 15.69 -2.70
CA GLY A 110 0.43 16.84 -3.46
C GLY A 110 1.53 17.61 -2.74
N LYS A 111 2.23 18.48 -3.45
CA LYS A 111 3.27 19.33 -2.87
C LYS A 111 2.69 20.48 -2.03
N SER A 112 1.45 20.85 -2.31
CA SER A 112 0.75 21.93 -1.62
C SER A 112 -0.75 21.67 -1.63
N MET A 113 -1.47 22.46 -0.85
CA MET A 113 -2.94 22.43 -0.88
C MET A 113 -3.49 22.79 -2.25
N TYR A 114 -2.77 23.65 -2.97
CA TYR A 114 -3.15 24.02 -4.34
C TYR A 114 -3.11 22.80 -5.28
N ASP A 115 -2.06 22.01 -5.19
CA ASP A 115 -1.92 20.80 -6.02
C ASP A 115 -3.03 19.79 -5.73
N VAL A 116 -3.37 19.62 -4.45
CA VAL A 116 -4.48 18.76 -4.05
C VAL A 116 -5.81 19.27 -4.60
N ALA A 117 -6.04 20.58 -4.51
CA ALA A 117 -7.27 21.19 -5.01
C ALA A 117 -7.39 21.11 -6.53
N SER A 118 -6.26 21.10 -7.23
CA SER A 118 -6.22 20.99 -8.70
C SER A 118 -6.53 19.56 -9.19
N PHE A 119 -6.36 18.58 -8.33
CA PHE A 119 -6.71 17.21 -8.64
C PHE A 119 -8.22 17.03 -8.75
#